data_0d58cb0fc52171ee0c3838f579726073
#
_entry.id   0d58cb0fc52171ee0c3838f579726073
#
_cell.length_a   1.000
_cell.length_b   1.000
_cell.length_c   1.000
_cell.angle_alpha   90.00
_cell.angle_beta   90.00
_cell.angle_gamma   90.00
#
_symmetry.space_group_name_H-M   'P 1'
#
loop_
_entity.id
_entity.type
_entity.pdbx_description
1 polymer ?
#
loop_
_entity_poly.entity_id
_entity_poly.type
_entity_poly.pdbx_seq_one_letter_code
_entity_poly.pdbx_strand_id
1 'polypeptide(L)'
;MLKERLDMILSHIDGETVADIGTDHGYIPVQLAKSKRVKKVIATDLNKGPLDSARENVFKNNVEDIVKLRLGSGLLPLEVGECDTIVIAGMGGELISEILKESEDVAKSAKKLLLQPMNSQDTLRKFLIENGYEIIKEDIKVEGFKVYNLIIAKNGTGKMPKDPIFLHLPESLKEHREFPSLLKKKKREFEKILSGLKKATDKDNNQIEKYEYLLKRTKEIEEAL
;
A
#
# COMPACT_ATOMS: atom_id res chain seq x y z
N MET A 1 -7.64 10.23 -18.45
CA MET A 1 -6.87 10.82 -17.33
C MET A 1 -6.59 9.69 -16.34
N LEU A 2 -5.34 9.46 -15.98
CA LEU A 2 -5.03 8.52 -14.90
C LEU A 2 -5.68 9.02 -13.61
N LYS A 3 -6.15 8.08 -12.78
CA LYS A 3 -6.68 8.43 -11.47
C LYS A 3 -5.55 9.00 -10.62
N GLU A 4 -5.80 10.02 -9.83
CA GLU A 4 -4.82 10.70 -8.97
C GLU A 4 -4.06 9.72 -8.05
N ARG A 5 -4.71 8.60 -7.65
CA ARG A 5 -4.08 7.50 -6.93
C ARG A 5 -2.90 6.89 -7.70
N LEU A 6 -3.06 6.66 -9.02
CA LEU A 6 -1.98 6.07 -9.82
C LEU A 6 -0.84 7.06 -10.02
N ASP A 7 -1.14 8.35 -10.19
CA ASP A 7 -0.14 9.41 -10.30
C ASP A 7 0.71 9.50 -9.03
N MET A 8 0.09 9.38 -7.84
CA MET A 8 0.80 9.30 -6.56
C MET A 8 1.78 8.10 -6.56
N ILE A 9 1.34 6.90 -6.92
CA ILE A 9 2.21 5.71 -6.97
C ILE A 9 3.36 5.94 -7.95
N LEU A 10 3.06 6.35 -9.18
CA LEU A 10 4.04 6.57 -10.24
C LEU A 10 5.10 7.63 -9.88
N SER A 11 4.73 8.64 -9.09
CA SER A 11 5.64 9.70 -8.65
C SER A 11 6.73 9.22 -7.68
N HIS A 12 6.49 8.10 -6.99
CA HIS A 12 7.42 7.50 -6.03
C HIS A 12 8.23 6.32 -6.61
N ILE A 13 7.96 5.91 -7.85
CA ILE A 13 8.70 4.84 -8.50
C ILE A 13 10.03 5.38 -9.04
N ASP A 14 11.10 4.70 -8.65
CA ASP A 14 12.46 4.88 -9.16
C ASP A 14 13.10 3.49 -9.41
N GLY A 15 14.28 3.49 -10.01
CA GLY A 15 14.98 2.28 -10.40
C GLY A 15 14.79 1.92 -11.87
N GLU A 16 15.57 0.93 -12.35
CA GLU A 16 15.57 0.51 -13.73
C GLU A 16 14.62 -0.65 -14.01
N THR A 17 14.42 -1.52 -13.01
CA THR A 17 13.53 -2.68 -13.09
C THR A 17 12.45 -2.60 -12.02
N VAL A 18 11.19 -2.61 -12.44
CA VAL A 18 10.02 -2.48 -11.57
C VAL A 18 9.12 -3.70 -11.71
N ALA A 19 8.63 -4.24 -10.58
CA ALA A 19 7.57 -5.23 -10.58
C ALA A 19 6.24 -4.60 -10.14
N ASP A 20 5.14 -4.91 -10.85
CA ASP A 20 3.77 -4.52 -10.51
C ASP A 20 2.95 -5.79 -10.23
N ILE A 21 2.57 -5.97 -8.98
CA ILE A 21 1.94 -7.19 -8.47
C ILE A 21 0.43 -7.02 -8.38
N GLY A 22 -0.31 -7.94 -9.03
CA GLY A 22 -1.76 -7.79 -9.23
C GLY A 22 -2.05 -6.68 -10.23
N THR A 23 -1.41 -6.77 -11.38
CA THR A 23 -1.38 -5.68 -12.38
C THR A 23 -2.74 -5.34 -13.00
N ASP A 24 -3.70 -6.28 -12.93
CA ASP A 24 -5.06 -6.16 -13.49
C ASP A 24 -5.02 -5.74 -14.98
N HIS A 25 -5.30 -4.49 -15.30
CA HIS A 25 -5.29 -3.96 -16.67
C HIS A 25 -3.92 -3.44 -17.15
N GLY A 26 -2.86 -3.56 -16.38
CA GLY A 26 -1.51 -3.13 -16.76
C GLY A 26 -1.32 -1.61 -16.85
N TYR A 27 -2.11 -0.81 -16.12
CA TYR A 27 -2.00 0.66 -16.20
C TYR A 27 -0.64 1.18 -15.72
N ILE A 28 -0.14 0.70 -14.57
CA ILE A 28 1.17 1.11 -14.04
C ILE A 28 2.29 0.69 -14.99
N PRO A 29 2.38 -0.57 -15.45
CA PRO A 29 3.39 -1.02 -16.39
C PRO A 29 3.45 -0.20 -17.68
N VAL A 30 2.30 0.05 -18.29
CA VAL A 30 2.21 0.83 -19.55
C VAL A 30 2.70 2.25 -19.33
N GLN A 31 2.28 2.92 -18.25
CA GLN A 31 2.72 4.30 -18.00
C GLN A 31 4.22 4.38 -17.68
N LEU A 32 4.77 3.41 -16.93
CA LEU A 32 6.20 3.33 -16.66
C LEU A 32 7.00 3.15 -17.96
N ALA A 33 6.61 2.21 -18.81
CA ALA A 33 7.27 1.96 -20.08
C ALA A 33 7.23 3.21 -20.97
N LYS A 34 6.07 3.88 -21.08
CA LYS A 34 5.93 5.13 -21.87
C LYS A 34 6.74 6.29 -21.33
N SER A 35 6.97 6.34 -20.03
CA SER A 35 7.76 7.41 -19.41
C SER A 35 9.25 7.34 -19.75
N LYS A 36 9.74 6.21 -20.27
CA LYS A 36 11.15 5.92 -20.56
C LYS A 36 12.09 6.03 -19.33
N ARG A 37 11.51 6.00 -18.11
CA ARG A 37 12.27 6.07 -16.85
C ARG A 37 12.78 4.71 -16.39
N VAL A 38 12.21 3.63 -16.94
CA VAL A 38 12.52 2.25 -16.58
C VAL A 38 13.01 1.47 -17.80
N LYS A 39 13.87 0.49 -17.57
CA LYS A 39 14.37 -0.44 -18.62
C LYS A 39 13.48 -1.66 -18.78
N LYS A 40 12.88 -2.12 -17.66
CA LYS A 40 12.04 -3.33 -17.62
C LYS A 40 10.93 -3.17 -16.59
N VAL A 41 9.75 -3.64 -16.95
CA VAL A 41 8.63 -3.81 -16.01
C VAL A 41 8.17 -5.26 -16.03
N ILE A 42 8.07 -5.89 -14.87
CA ILE A 42 7.49 -7.22 -14.70
C ILE A 42 6.11 -7.04 -14.09
N ALA A 43 5.08 -7.38 -14.84
CA ALA A 43 3.71 -7.27 -14.38
C ALA A 43 3.16 -8.68 -14.11
N THR A 44 2.68 -8.91 -12.88
CA THR A 44 2.17 -10.22 -12.48
C THR A 44 0.71 -10.15 -12.10
N ASP A 45 -0.03 -11.23 -12.33
CA ASP A 45 -1.37 -11.43 -11.81
C ASP A 45 -1.61 -12.92 -11.53
N LEU A 46 -2.41 -13.22 -10.51
CA LEU A 46 -2.80 -14.58 -10.17
C LEU A 46 -3.75 -15.17 -11.23
N ASN A 47 -4.58 -14.31 -11.84
CA ASN A 47 -5.65 -14.71 -12.73
C ASN A 47 -5.31 -14.42 -14.19
N LYS A 48 -5.65 -15.38 -15.07
CA LYS A 48 -5.39 -15.26 -16.50
C LYS A 48 -6.17 -14.11 -17.16
N GLY A 49 -7.43 -13.88 -16.77
CA GLY A 49 -8.29 -12.83 -17.36
C GLY A 49 -7.70 -11.42 -17.21
N PRO A 50 -7.40 -10.95 -15.99
CA PRO A 50 -6.69 -9.70 -15.76
C PRO A 50 -5.38 -9.61 -16.53
N LEU A 51 -4.57 -10.68 -16.54
CA LEU A 51 -3.31 -10.72 -17.26
C LEU A 51 -3.48 -10.60 -18.77
N ASP A 52 -4.54 -11.18 -19.35
CA ASP A 52 -4.88 -11.04 -20.77
C ASP A 52 -5.33 -9.60 -21.08
N SER A 53 -6.08 -8.95 -20.19
CA SER A 53 -6.42 -7.52 -20.31
C SER A 53 -5.17 -6.64 -20.27
N ALA A 54 -4.22 -6.95 -19.38
CA ALA A 54 -2.93 -6.26 -19.32
C ALA A 54 -2.14 -6.46 -20.63
N ARG A 55 -2.14 -7.68 -21.20
CA ARG A 55 -1.48 -7.98 -22.48
C ARG A 55 -2.03 -7.14 -23.62
N GLU A 56 -3.36 -7.04 -23.73
CA GLU A 56 -3.99 -6.17 -24.75
C GLU A 56 -3.59 -4.70 -24.57
N ASN A 57 -3.54 -4.21 -23.33
CA ASN A 57 -3.15 -2.83 -23.07
C ASN A 57 -1.67 -2.57 -23.40
N VAL A 58 -0.79 -3.50 -23.05
CA VAL A 58 0.64 -3.46 -23.40
C VAL A 58 0.80 -3.43 -24.93
N PHE A 59 0.13 -4.32 -25.66
CA PHE A 59 0.17 -4.37 -27.13
C PHE A 59 -0.36 -3.09 -27.77
N LYS A 60 -1.53 -2.59 -27.34
CA LYS A 60 -2.13 -1.33 -27.84
C LYS A 60 -1.21 -0.11 -27.66
N ASN A 61 -0.29 -0.16 -26.70
CA ASN A 61 0.64 0.93 -26.41
C ASN A 61 2.05 0.70 -26.96
N ASN A 62 2.31 -0.43 -27.67
CA ASN A 62 3.60 -0.79 -28.28
C ASN A 62 4.76 -0.77 -27.25
N VAL A 63 4.56 -1.42 -26.09
CA VAL A 63 5.55 -1.46 -24.99
C VAL A 63 5.95 -2.89 -24.57
N GLU A 64 5.73 -3.89 -25.45
CA GLU A 64 6.00 -5.31 -25.20
C GLU A 64 7.48 -5.60 -24.96
N ASP A 65 8.34 -4.79 -25.54
CA ASP A 65 9.79 -4.92 -25.35
C ASP A 65 10.20 -4.62 -23.91
N ILE A 66 9.49 -3.72 -23.24
CA ILE A 66 9.77 -3.24 -21.87
C ILE A 66 8.96 -4.01 -20.83
N VAL A 67 7.67 -4.32 -21.12
CA VAL A 67 6.76 -4.96 -20.17
C VAL A 67 6.72 -6.46 -20.37
N LYS A 68 7.04 -7.22 -19.33
CA LYS A 68 6.96 -8.69 -19.30
C LYS A 68 5.84 -9.12 -18.36
N LEU A 69 4.92 -9.94 -18.89
CA LEU A 69 3.75 -10.43 -18.15
C LEU A 69 4.02 -11.84 -17.62
N ARG A 70 3.74 -12.09 -16.36
CA ARG A 70 3.89 -13.40 -15.72
C ARG A 70 2.64 -13.77 -14.91
N LEU A 71 2.16 -15.00 -15.10
CA LEU A 71 1.06 -15.56 -14.32
C LEU A 71 1.61 -16.16 -13.03
N GLY A 72 1.01 -15.83 -11.89
CA GLY A 72 1.35 -16.42 -10.61
C GLY A 72 0.90 -15.58 -9.42
N SER A 73 0.98 -16.17 -8.21
CA SER A 73 0.57 -15.54 -6.96
C SER A 73 1.66 -14.62 -6.42
N GLY A 74 1.26 -13.39 -6.06
CA GLY A 74 2.12 -12.47 -5.33
C GLY A 74 3.49 -12.28 -5.99
N LEU A 75 4.54 -12.51 -5.20
CA LEU A 75 5.94 -12.38 -5.62
C LEU A 75 6.55 -13.70 -6.16
N LEU A 76 5.84 -14.83 -6.09
CA LEU A 76 6.36 -16.13 -6.53
C LEU A 76 6.89 -16.16 -7.97
N PRO A 77 6.33 -15.38 -8.93
CA PRO A 77 6.88 -15.32 -10.28
C PRO A 77 8.20 -14.56 -10.43
N LEU A 78 8.71 -13.94 -9.37
CA LEU A 78 9.93 -13.12 -9.37
C LEU A 78 11.12 -13.90 -8.80
N GLU A 79 12.32 -13.53 -9.26
CA GLU A 79 13.57 -14.02 -8.70
C GLU A 79 14.15 -13.04 -7.69
N VAL A 80 14.95 -13.54 -6.74
CA VAL A 80 15.66 -12.69 -5.75
C VAL A 80 16.60 -11.73 -6.49
N GLY A 81 16.49 -10.45 -6.19
CA GLY A 81 17.31 -9.39 -6.81
C GLY A 81 16.89 -9.00 -8.23
N GLU A 82 15.78 -9.53 -8.76
CA GLU A 82 15.35 -9.22 -10.11
C GLU A 82 14.82 -7.79 -10.29
N CYS A 83 14.30 -7.17 -9.23
CA CYS A 83 13.65 -5.86 -9.30
C CYS A 83 14.25 -4.85 -8.31
N ASP A 84 14.43 -3.61 -8.75
CA ASP A 84 14.79 -2.50 -7.89
C ASP A 84 13.60 -2.05 -7.03
N THR A 85 12.41 -2.00 -7.64
CA THR A 85 11.18 -1.54 -6.99
C THR A 85 10.06 -2.55 -7.20
N ILE A 86 9.35 -2.88 -6.12
CA ILE A 86 8.15 -3.72 -6.15
C ILE A 86 6.94 -2.86 -5.76
N VAL A 87 5.92 -2.87 -6.59
CA VAL A 87 4.64 -2.19 -6.36
C VAL A 87 3.57 -3.24 -6.07
N ILE A 88 2.86 -3.10 -4.94
CA ILE A 88 1.67 -3.88 -4.60
C ILE A 88 0.55 -2.89 -4.27
N ALA A 89 -0.40 -2.72 -5.18
CA ALA A 89 -1.41 -1.68 -5.04
C ALA A 89 -2.84 -2.22 -5.23
N GLY A 90 -3.80 -1.65 -4.47
CA GLY A 90 -5.20 -2.00 -4.62
C GLY A 90 -5.65 -3.25 -3.85
N MET A 91 -4.81 -3.79 -2.98
CA MET A 91 -5.06 -4.98 -2.15
C MET A 91 -5.33 -4.61 -0.69
N GLY A 92 -5.85 -5.54 0.12
CA GLY A 92 -5.94 -5.36 1.57
C GLY A 92 -4.57 -5.42 2.24
N GLY A 93 -4.39 -4.69 3.35
CA GLY A 93 -3.11 -4.67 4.06
C GLY A 93 -2.69 -6.04 4.60
N GLU A 94 -3.65 -6.87 4.99
CA GLU A 94 -3.40 -8.25 5.43
C GLU A 94 -2.86 -9.09 4.27
N LEU A 95 -3.51 -9.04 3.10
CA LEU A 95 -3.07 -9.76 1.90
C LEU A 95 -1.66 -9.30 1.45
N ILE A 96 -1.39 -8.00 1.50
CA ILE A 96 -0.04 -7.48 1.21
C ILE A 96 0.98 -8.08 2.17
N SER A 97 0.65 -8.14 3.47
CA SER A 97 1.52 -8.74 4.49
C SER A 97 1.79 -10.23 4.23
N GLU A 98 0.77 -10.97 3.82
CA GLU A 98 0.89 -12.40 3.46
C GLU A 98 1.81 -12.59 2.24
N ILE A 99 1.61 -11.79 1.17
CA ILE A 99 2.45 -11.80 -0.03
C ILE A 99 3.93 -11.54 0.31
N LEU A 100 4.20 -10.53 1.15
CA LEU A 100 5.56 -10.20 1.56
C LEU A 100 6.19 -11.30 2.42
N LYS A 101 5.40 -11.94 3.28
CA LYS A 101 5.85 -13.05 4.14
C LYS A 101 6.13 -14.31 3.35
N GLU A 102 5.28 -14.66 2.37
CA GLU A 102 5.42 -15.87 1.55
C GLU A 102 6.70 -15.84 0.70
N SER A 103 7.13 -14.65 0.27
CA SER A 103 8.31 -14.46 -0.59
C SER A 103 9.26 -13.41 0.02
N GLU A 104 9.63 -13.60 1.28
CA GLU A 104 10.40 -12.64 2.07
C GLU A 104 11.76 -12.30 1.42
N ASP A 105 12.47 -13.30 0.89
CA ASP A 105 13.77 -13.11 0.26
C ASP A 105 13.65 -12.22 -0.99
N VAL A 106 12.62 -12.42 -1.82
CA VAL A 106 12.34 -11.57 -3.00
C VAL A 106 12.00 -10.16 -2.54
N ALA A 107 11.08 -10.02 -1.57
CA ALA A 107 10.66 -8.72 -1.06
C ALA A 107 11.84 -7.92 -0.47
N LYS A 108 12.69 -8.58 0.33
CA LYS A 108 13.85 -7.96 0.98
C LYS A 108 15.01 -7.67 0.02
N SER A 109 15.07 -8.33 -1.13
CA SER A 109 16.09 -8.05 -2.15
C SER A 109 15.82 -6.76 -2.93
N ALA A 110 14.59 -6.30 -2.97
CA ALA A 110 14.23 -5.04 -3.62
C ALA A 110 14.74 -3.84 -2.80
N LYS A 111 15.20 -2.81 -3.51
CA LYS A 111 15.64 -1.55 -2.89
C LYS A 111 14.47 -0.77 -2.29
N LYS A 112 13.26 -0.98 -2.83
CA LYS A 112 12.05 -0.25 -2.45
C LYS A 112 10.78 -1.06 -2.68
N LEU A 113 9.87 -0.98 -1.71
CA LEU A 113 8.51 -1.49 -1.79
C LEU A 113 7.54 -0.29 -1.78
N LEU A 114 6.64 -0.22 -2.75
CA LEU A 114 5.53 0.73 -2.79
C LEU A 114 4.24 -0.03 -2.54
N LEU A 115 3.66 0.17 -1.36
CA LEU A 115 2.52 -0.60 -0.87
C LEU A 115 1.31 0.32 -0.73
N GLN A 116 0.26 0.06 -1.51
CA GLN A 116 -0.97 0.85 -1.44
C GLN A 116 -2.13 0.00 -0.93
N PRO A 117 -2.29 -0.12 0.42
CA PRO A 117 -3.37 -0.88 1.03
C PRO A 117 -4.72 -0.15 0.90
N MET A 118 -5.78 -0.90 0.56
CA MET A 118 -7.15 -0.38 0.50
C MET A 118 -7.82 -0.32 1.89
N ASN A 119 -7.41 -1.21 2.78
CA ASN A 119 -7.83 -1.31 4.18
C ASN A 119 -6.67 -1.84 5.05
N SER A 120 -6.88 -2.04 6.36
CA SER A 120 -5.89 -2.64 7.29
C SER A 120 -4.48 -2.01 7.19
N GLN A 121 -4.43 -0.68 7.05
CA GLN A 121 -3.16 0.06 6.91
C GLN A 121 -2.30 -0.06 8.17
N ASP A 122 -2.92 -0.03 9.34
CA ASP A 122 -2.27 -0.22 10.64
C ASP A 122 -1.68 -1.61 10.80
N THR A 123 -2.39 -2.65 10.36
CA THR A 123 -1.91 -4.04 10.35
C THR A 123 -0.68 -4.17 9.46
N LEU A 124 -0.72 -3.59 8.25
CA LEU A 124 0.44 -3.61 7.35
C LEU A 124 1.63 -2.85 7.92
N ARG A 125 1.46 -1.67 8.52
CA ARG A 125 2.57 -0.93 9.15
C ARG A 125 3.20 -1.73 10.28
N LYS A 126 2.36 -2.33 11.14
CA LYS A 126 2.83 -3.19 12.21
C LYS A 126 3.62 -4.37 11.68
N PHE A 127 3.08 -5.08 10.68
CA PHE A 127 3.76 -6.20 10.02
C PHE A 127 5.14 -5.79 9.48
N LEU A 128 5.21 -4.69 8.75
CA LEU A 128 6.48 -4.22 8.18
C LEU A 128 7.54 -4.00 9.25
N ILE A 129 7.19 -3.30 10.33
CA ILE A 129 8.10 -2.99 11.42
C ILE A 129 8.57 -4.26 12.14
N GLU A 130 7.66 -5.20 12.39
CA GLU A 130 7.94 -6.44 13.11
C GLU A 130 8.75 -7.46 12.29
N ASN A 131 8.71 -7.35 10.95
CA ASN A 131 9.35 -8.30 10.04
C ASN A 131 10.60 -7.75 9.31
N GLY A 132 11.24 -6.71 9.88
CA GLY A 132 12.52 -6.23 9.37
C GLY A 132 12.40 -5.35 8.14
N TYR A 133 11.34 -4.56 8.07
CA TYR A 133 11.20 -3.49 7.08
C TYR A 133 11.22 -2.11 7.76
N GLU A 134 11.85 -1.16 7.13
CA GLU A 134 11.83 0.25 7.50
C GLU A 134 10.84 1.00 6.61
N ILE A 135 9.84 1.66 7.20
CA ILE A 135 8.97 2.59 6.47
C ILE A 135 9.75 3.90 6.32
N ILE A 136 10.16 4.21 5.09
CA ILE A 136 11.02 5.36 4.78
C ILE A 136 10.24 6.60 4.39
N LYS A 137 9.02 6.42 3.90
CA LYS A 137 8.13 7.52 3.51
C LYS A 137 6.69 7.03 3.45
N GLU A 138 5.76 7.95 3.65
CA GLU A 138 4.35 7.72 3.38
C GLU A 138 3.77 8.88 2.59
N ASP A 139 2.70 8.60 1.86
CA ASP A 139 1.95 9.60 1.11
C ASP A 139 0.46 9.27 1.16
N ILE A 140 -0.37 10.28 0.97
CA ILE A 140 -1.82 10.13 0.92
C ILE A 140 -2.40 10.93 -0.23
N LYS A 141 -3.47 10.39 -0.83
CA LYS A 141 -4.22 11.06 -1.88
C LYS A 141 -5.71 10.91 -1.67
N VAL A 142 -6.40 12.03 -1.75
CA VAL A 142 -7.88 12.05 -1.74
C VAL A 142 -8.40 12.07 -3.17
N GLU A 143 -9.27 11.13 -3.50
CA GLU A 143 -9.97 11.07 -4.77
C GLU A 143 -11.47 10.83 -4.50
N GLY A 144 -12.27 11.85 -4.68
CA GLY A 144 -13.68 11.83 -4.30
C GLY A 144 -13.86 11.63 -2.78
N PHE A 145 -14.49 10.53 -2.39
CA PHE A 145 -14.70 10.19 -0.96
C PHE A 145 -13.64 9.25 -0.40
N LYS A 146 -12.69 8.82 -1.23
CA LYS A 146 -11.65 7.85 -0.84
C LYS A 146 -10.37 8.55 -0.47
N VAL A 147 -9.76 8.08 0.62
CA VAL A 147 -8.41 8.46 1.02
C VAL A 147 -7.52 7.25 0.80
N TYR A 148 -6.60 7.36 -0.12
CA TYR A 148 -5.62 6.34 -0.44
C TYR A 148 -4.32 6.60 0.32
N ASN A 149 -3.76 5.55 0.93
CA ASN A 149 -2.48 5.60 1.61
C ASN A 149 -1.45 4.89 0.75
N LEU A 150 -0.26 5.45 0.63
CA LEU A 150 0.91 4.82 0.05
C LEU A 150 1.98 4.69 1.13
N ILE A 151 2.45 3.47 1.36
CA ILE A 151 3.52 3.16 2.32
C ILE A 151 4.74 2.77 1.48
N ILE A 152 5.84 3.46 1.70
CA ILE A 152 7.11 3.20 1.02
C ILE A 152 8.06 2.62 2.04
N ALA A 153 8.48 1.38 1.80
CA ALA A 153 9.32 0.64 2.70
C ALA A 153 10.54 0.04 1.99
N LYS A 154 11.52 -0.38 2.76
CA LYS A 154 12.69 -1.14 2.29
C LYS A 154 13.08 -2.17 3.35
N ASN A 155 13.94 -3.10 3.00
CA ASN A 155 14.61 -3.95 3.98
C ASN A 155 15.38 -3.09 5.00
N GLY A 156 15.17 -3.31 6.29
CA GLY A 156 15.75 -2.51 7.36
C GLY A 156 15.02 -2.64 8.69
N THR A 157 15.46 -1.90 9.68
CA THR A 157 14.88 -1.94 11.03
C THR A 157 13.96 -0.73 11.25
N GLY A 158 12.66 -0.99 11.24
CA GLY A 158 11.65 -0.01 11.62
C GLY A 158 11.56 0.16 13.15
N LYS A 159 10.98 1.28 13.59
CA LYS A 159 10.70 1.53 15.01
C LYS A 159 9.20 1.53 15.24
N MET A 160 8.75 0.66 16.15
CA MET A 160 7.35 0.68 16.58
C MET A 160 7.03 2.02 17.27
N PRO A 161 5.96 2.71 16.86
CA PRO A 161 5.58 3.95 17.51
C PRO A 161 5.19 3.68 18.96
N LYS A 162 5.57 4.59 19.87
CA LYS A 162 5.20 4.49 21.29
C LYS A 162 3.70 4.57 21.52
N ASP A 163 3.03 5.36 20.70
CA ASP A 163 1.57 5.52 20.74
C ASP A 163 0.95 4.76 19.56
N PRO A 164 0.06 3.76 19.84
CA PRO A 164 -0.58 2.96 18.80
C PRO A 164 -1.39 3.76 17.78
N ILE A 165 -1.82 4.98 18.11
CA ILE A 165 -2.54 5.85 17.15
C ILE A 165 -1.72 6.12 15.90
N PHE A 166 -0.39 6.15 15.98
CA PHE A 166 0.48 6.43 14.84
C PHE A 166 0.63 5.26 13.86
N LEU A 167 0.12 4.08 14.20
CA LEU A 167 -0.12 3.03 13.21
C LEU A 167 -1.31 3.36 12.29
N HIS A 168 -2.27 4.14 12.77
CA HIS A 168 -3.47 4.56 12.03
C HIS A 168 -3.32 5.94 11.38
N LEU A 169 -2.64 6.84 12.07
CA LEU A 169 -2.42 8.26 11.71
C LEU A 169 -0.92 8.58 11.83
N PRO A 170 -0.09 8.19 10.84
CA PRO A 170 1.37 8.34 10.95
C PRO A 170 1.80 9.78 11.19
N GLU A 171 2.79 9.97 12.08
CA GLU A 171 3.35 11.30 12.37
C GLU A 171 3.96 11.93 11.12
N SER A 172 4.53 11.13 10.24
CA SER A 172 5.12 11.57 8.96
C SER A 172 4.13 12.28 8.04
N LEU A 173 2.83 12.09 8.25
CA LEU A 173 1.77 12.68 7.43
C LEU A 173 1.12 13.93 8.06
N LYS A 174 1.48 14.33 9.30
CA LYS A 174 0.83 15.46 9.99
C LYS A 174 0.85 16.76 9.18
N GLU A 175 1.95 17.05 8.52
CA GLU A 175 2.11 18.25 7.68
C GLU A 175 1.57 18.08 6.26
N HIS A 176 1.05 16.90 5.93
CA HIS A 176 0.51 16.66 4.60
C HIS A 176 -0.85 17.36 4.44
N ARG A 177 -1.03 18.13 3.34
CA ARG A 177 -2.25 18.92 3.08
C ARG A 177 -3.56 18.12 3.16
N GLU A 178 -3.51 16.81 2.88
CA GLU A 178 -4.67 15.93 2.89
C GLU A 178 -4.82 15.15 4.21
N PHE A 179 -3.95 15.39 5.19
CA PHE A 179 -4.01 14.75 6.50
C PHE A 179 -5.34 15.00 7.26
N PRO A 180 -5.97 16.20 7.22
CA PRO A 180 -7.29 16.40 7.82
C PRO A 180 -8.36 15.44 7.26
N SER A 181 -8.27 15.07 5.99
CA SER A 181 -9.19 14.10 5.37
C SER A 181 -8.95 12.68 5.88
N LEU A 182 -7.70 12.28 6.08
CA LEU A 182 -7.34 11.01 6.69
C LEU A 182 -7.83 10.94 8.14
N LEU A 183 -7.58 11.99 8.92
CA LEU A 183 -8.02 12.11 10.30
C LEU A 183 -9.55 11.95 10.43
N LYS A 184 -10.30 12.71 9.64
CA LYS A 184 -11.77 12.63 9.61
C LYS A 184 -12.28 11.24 9.21
N LYS A 185 -11.61 10.59 8.25
CA LYS A 185 -11.94 9.21 7.85
C LYS A 185 -11.73 8.26 9.02
N LYS A 186 -10.56 8.30 9.68
CA LYS A 186 -10.22 7.40 10.80
C LYS A 186 -11.12 7.62 12.00
N LYS A 187 -11.44 8.86 12.33
CA LYS A 187 -12.41 9.19 13.38
C LYS A 187 -13.76 8.51 13.15
N ARG A 188 -14.32 8.63 11.94
CA ARG A 188 -15.58 7.96 11.57
C ARG A 188 -15.50 6.44 11.60
N GLU A 189 -14.38 5.86 11.17
CA GLU A 189 -14.15 4.42 11.24
C GLU A 189 -14.16 3.95 12.70
N PHE A 190 -13.43 4.62 13.59
CA PHE A 190 -13.37 4.27 15.01
C PHE A 190 -14.74 4.46 15.72
N GLU A 191 -15.45 5.54 15.43
CA GLU A 191 -16.81 5.78 15.96
C GLU A 191 -17.78 4.66 15.56
N LYS A 192 -17.73 4.24 14.29
CA LYS A 192 -18.55 3.15 13.78
C LYS A 192 -18.23 1.81 14.46
N ILE A 193 -16.95 1.47 14.57
CA ILE A 193 -16.52 0.23 15.23
C ILE A 193 -16.92 0.24 16.70
N LEU A 194 -16.63 1.31 17.43
CA LEU A 194 -16.99 1.43 18.85
C LEU A 194 -18.49 1.33 19.07
N SER A 195 -19.29 1.99 18.21
CA SER A 195 -20.75 1.87 18.27
C SER A 195 -21.24 0.43 18.06
N GLY A 196 -20.61 -0.31 17.13
CA GLY A 196 -20.90 -1.72 16.91
C GLY A 196 -20.56 -2.59 18.12
N LEU A 197 -19.36 -2.43 18.68
CA LEU A 197 -18.88 -3.17 19.84
C LEU A 197 -19.78 -2.94 21.08
N LYS A 198 -20.20 -1.69 21.32
CA LYS A 198 -21.09 -1.36 22.45
C LYS A 198 -22.50 -1.94 22.30
N LYS A 199 -22.97 -2.20 21.08
CA LYS A 199 -24.28 -2.81 20.79
C LYS A 199 -24.25 -4.34 20.75
N ALA A 200 -23.08 -4.96 20.66
CA ALA A 200 -22.96 -6.42 20.63
C ALA A 200 -23.44 -7.04 21.93
N THR A 201 -24.08 -8.21 21.81
CA THR A 201 -24.57 -9.00 22.94
C THR A 201 -23.41 -9.53 23.78
N ASP A 202 -22.34 -9.98 23.10
CA ASP A 202 -21.08 -10.38 23.73
C ASP A 202 -20.08 -9.22 23.56
N LYS A 203 -19.79 -8.53 24.67
CA LYS A 203 -18.96 -7.33 24.66
C LYS A 203 -17.49 -7.68 24.86
N ASP A 204 -16.68 -7.41 23.87
CA ASP A 204 -15.21 -7.42 24.01
C ASP A 204 -14.73 -6.08 24.63
N ASN A 205 -14.58 -6.07 25.96
CA ASN A 205 -14.15 -4.90 26.70
C ASN A 205 -12.77 -4.41 26.28
N ASN A 206 -11.83 -5.30 25.93
CA ASN A 206 -10.49 -4.92 25.47
C ASN A 206 -10.56 -4.12 24.16
N GLN A 207 -11.41 -4.55 23.23
CA GLN A 207 -11.61 -3.82 21.98
C GLN A 207 -12.34 -2.49 22.22
N ILE A 208 -13.30 -2.46 23.13
CA ILE A 208 -13.98 -1.20 23.49
C ILE A 208 -12.97 -0.19 24.03
N GLU A 209 -12.15 -0.55 25.01
CA GLU A 209 -11.11 0.30 25.58
C GLU A 209 -10.10 0.77 24.51
N LYS A 210 -9.68 -0.13 23.63
CA LYS A 210 -8.80 0.22 22.51
C LYS A 210 -9.39 1.32 21.63
N TYR A 211 -10.63 1.18 21.19
CA TYR A 211 -11.25 2.16 20.28
C TYR A 211 -11.66 3.45 21.00
N GLU A 212 -11.96 3.42 22.30
CA GLU A 212 -12.12 4.63 23.12
C GLU A 212 -10.81 5.41 23.20
N TYR A 213 -9.70 4.73 23.45
CA TYR A 213 -8.36 5.33 23.42
C TYR A 213 -8.03 5.95 22.06
N LEU A 214 -8.21 5.20 20.96
CA LEU A 214 -7.93 5.69 19.61
C LEU A 214 -8.77 6.93 19.26
N LEU A 215 -10.06 6.97 19.65
CA LEU A 215 -10.92 8.13 19.48
C LEU A 215 -10.48 9.33 20.30
N LYS A 216 -10.08 9.12 21.55
CA LYS A 216 -9.54 10.19 22.40
C LYS A 216 -8.29 10.80 21.74
N ARG A 217 -7.34 9.96 21.34
CA ARG A 217 -6.11 10.41 20.68
C ARG A 217 -6.37 11.13 19.36
N THR A 218 -7.35 10.67 18.58
CA THR A 218 -7.75 11.32 17.32
C THR A 218 -8.25 12.74 17.57
N LYS A 219 -9.05 12.98 18.63
CA LYS A 219 -9.53 14.31 19.00
C LYS A 219 -8.39 15.23 19.45
N GLU A 220 -7.46 14.72 20.26
CA GLU A 220 -6.28 15.49 20.70
C GLU A 220 -5.39 15.89 19.50
N ILE A 221 -5.26 15.02 18.48
CA ILE A 221 -4.55 15.37 17.25
C ILE A 221 -5.34 16.43 16.45
N GLU A 222 -6.67 16.31 16.38
CA GLU A 222 -7.55 17.26 15.67
C GLU A 222 -7.49 18.67 16.29
N GLU A 223 -7.40 18.76 17.62
CA GLU A 223 -7.30 20.03 18.36
C GLU A 223 -5.91 20.68 18.24
N ALA A 224 -4.88 19.91 17.89
CA ALA A 224 -3.50 20.36 17.77
C ALA A 224 -3.10 20.76 16.33
N LEU A 225 -3.99 20.61 15.33
CA LEU A 225 -3.79 21.02 13.93
C LEU A 225 -4.26 22.46 13.70
#